data_0a7d9bf09d7ba3dd274ca7452b698b8b
#
_entry.id   0a7d9bf09d7ba3dd274ca7452b698b8b
#
_cell.length_a   1.000
_cell.length_b   1.000
_cell.length_c   1.000
_cell.angle_alpha   90.00
_cell.angle_beta   90.00
_cell.angle_gamma   90.00
#
_symmetry.space_group_name_H-M   'P 1'
#
loop_
_entity.id
_entity.type
_entity.pdbx_description
1 polymer ?
#
loop_
_entity_poly.entity_id
_entity_poly.type
_entity_poly.pdbx_seq_one_letter_code
_entity_poly.pdbx_strand_id
1 'polypeptide(L)'
;NLEKSIAEIKERRIFGEVKYNVKDGSQKNLKIIDIEVEEKPTGEISAGAGIGTSGGNLAFNIQENNWMGQGKKLGFEILLDEESIAGEFSYNDPNYDFLGNSIFYALSSEKNDRPNQGYENSIVSGSIGTSFEQYRNVKVNLGLSASYDDLSTDGSASSSLKKQAGEFEEISANYGFTFDKRDRVFMPTSGSVISFRQNLPAYADKKFIGNTFSASKYKSLGENIVGATK
;
A
#
# COMPACT_ATOMS: atom_id res chain seq x y z
N ASN A 1 -15.97 -2.75 -21.53
CA ASN A 1 -16.07 -4.18 -21.71
C ASN A 1 -16.64 -4.79 -20.43
N LEU A 2 -17.82 -5.43 -20.54
CA LEU A 2 -18.58 -5.98 -19.40
C LEU A 2 -17.73 -6.93 -18.53
N GLU A 3 -16.99 -7.84 -19.17
CA GLU A 3 -16.13 -8.79 -18.45
C GLU A 3 -15.08 -8.10 -17.59
N LYS A 4 -14.48 -6.99 -18.08
CA LYS A 4 -13.54 -6.19 -17.31
C LYS A 4 -14.23 -5.56 -16.09
N SER A 5 -15.42 -5.00 -16.27
CA SER A 5 -16.18 -4.40 -15.17
C SER A 5 -16.58 -5.42 -14.11
N ILE A 6 -16.99 -6.62 -14.54
CA ILE A 6 -17.28 -7.71 -13.58
C ILE A 6 -16.02 -8.19 -12.85
N ALA A 7 -14.88 -8.27 -13.56
CA ALA A 7 -13.61 -8.59 -12.92
C ALA A 7 -13.20 -7.53 -11.88
N GLU A 8 -13.37 -6.25 -12.18
CA GLU A 8 -13.11 -5.14 -11.26
C GLU A 8 -13.99 -5.21 -10.00
N ILE A 9 -15.28 -5.61 -10.15
CA ILE A 9 -16.17 -5.82 -9.00
C ILE A 9 -15.67 -6.98 -8.14
N LYS A 10 -15.27 -8.10 -8.75
CA LYS A 10 -14.73 -9.27 -8.03
C LYS A 10 -13.40 -8.99 -7.34
N GLU A 11 -12.54 -8.19 -7.96
CA GLU A 11 -11.24 -7.79 -7.41
C GLU A 11 -11.36 -6.95 -6.12
N ARG A 12 -12.49 -6.30 -5.89
CA ARG A 12 -12.74 -5.57 -4.64
C ARG A 12 -12.75 -6.49 -3.41
N ARG A 13 -13.05 -7.79 -3.58
CA ARG A 13 -13.10 -8.82 -2.53
C ARG A 13 -14.08 -8.54 -1.39
N ILE A 14 -15.05 -7.67 -1.61
CA ILE A 14 -16.13 -7.35 -0.66
C ILE A 14 -17.38 -8.19 -0.89
N PHE A 15 -17.45 -8.89 -2.01
CA PHE A 15 -18.56 -9.79 -2.35
C PHE A 15 -18.11 -11.26 -2.32
N GLY A 16 -19.00 -12.13 -1.83
CA GLY A 16 -18.82 -13.58 -1.86
C GLY A 16 -19.07 -14.13 -3.25
N GLU A 17 -20.21 -13.75 -3.84
CA GLU A 17 -20.61 -14.14 -5.19
C GLU A 17 -20.98 -12.89 -6.01
N VAL A 18 -20.65 -12.91 -7.28
CA VAL A 18 -21.05 -11.88 -8.27
C VAL A 18 -21.58 -12.59 -9.50
N LYS A 19 -22.89 -12.50 -9.73
CA LYS A 19 -23.58 -12.99 -10.92
C LYS A 19 -23.99 -11.83 -11.80
N TYR A 20 -24.09 -12.05 -13.09
CA TYR A 20 -24.67 -11.06 -13.99
C TYR A 20 -25.51 -11.73 -15.07
N ASN A 21 -26.53 -11.03 -15.52
CA ASN A 21 -27.40 -11.43 -16.59
C ASN A 21 -27.59 -10.26 -17.58
N VAL A 22 -27.55 -10.56 -18.88
CA VAL A 22 -27.72 -9.56 -19.94
C VAL A 22 -29.04 -9.80 -20.64
N LYS A 23 -29.93 -8.83 -20.61
CA LYS A 23 -31.22 -8.86 -21.27
C LYS A 23 -31.31 -7.81 -22.37
N ASP A 24 -32.22 -8.00 -23.31
CA ASP A 24 -32.51 -6.98 -24.30
C ASP A 24 -33.23 -5.80 -23.65
N GLY A 25 -32.79 -4.59 -24.00
CA GLY A 25 -33.42 -3.36 -23.57
C GLY A 25 -34.65 -2.95 -24.42
N SER A 26 -35.17 -1.78 -24.12
CA SER A 26 -36.34 -1.21 -24.81
C SER A 26 -36.10 -0.83 -26.28
N GLN A 27 -34.84 -0.77 -26.70
CA GLN A 27 -34.42 -0.48 -28.07
C GLN A 27 -33.36 -1.49 -28.52
N LYS A 28 -33.29 -1.74 -29.83
CA LYS A 28 -32.47 -2.76 -30.47
C LYS A 28 -30.96 -2.66 -30.15
N ASN A 29 -30.49 -1.46 -29.75
CA ASN A 29 -29.09 -1.16 -29.43
C ASN A 29 -28.82 -1.03 -27.94
N LEU A 30 -29.83 -1.24 -27.07
CA LEU A 30 -29.68 -1.16 -25.62
C LEU A 30 -29.72 -2.56 -25.01
N LYS A 31 -28.87 -2.78 -24.03
CA LYS A 31 -28.87 -3.99 -23.18
C LYS A 31 -29.05 -3.58 -21.72
N ILE A 32 -29.81 -4.35 -21.00
CA ILE A 32 -29.95 -4.25 -19.55
C ILE A 32 -29.00 -5.27 -18.95
N ILE A 33 -28.16 -4.83 -18.04
CA ILE A 33 -27.24 -5.69 -17.31
C ILE A 33 -27.70 -5.71 -15.87
N ASP A 34 -28.21 -6.86 -15.43
CA ASP A 34 -28.55 -7.10 -14.03
C ASP A 34 -27.33 -7.71 -13.35
N ILE A 35 -26.87 -7.08 -12.29
CA ILE A 35 -25.74 -7.57 -11.47
C ILE A 35 -26.28 -7.91 -10.08
N GLU A 36 -26.16 -9.16 -9.70
CA GLU A 36 -26.51 -9.66 -8.38
C GLU A 36 -25.23 -9.91 -7.60
N VAL A 37 -25.16 -9.36 -6.40
CA VAL A 37 -24.00 -9.50 -5.52
C VAL A 37 -24.45 -10.06 -4.17
N GLU A 38 -23.63 -10.95 -3.60
CA GLU A 38 -23.81 -11.45 -2.25
C GLU A 38 -22.71 -10.84 -1.38
N GLU A 39 -23.10 -10.07 -0.37
CA GLU A 39 -22.16 -9.49 0.59
C GLU A 39 -21.54 -10.56 1.49
N LYS A 40 -20.27 -10.38 1.85
CA LYS A 40 -19.59 -11.23 2.81
C LYS A 40 -18.91 -10.39 3.89
N PRO A 41 -18.57 -10.99 5.06
CA PRO A 41 -17.73 -10.33 6.04
C PRO A 41 -16.42 -9.88 5.40
N THR A 42 -16.05 -8.61 5.61
CA THR A 42 -14.89 -7.97 4.99
C THR A 42 -13.84 -7.55 6.01
N GLY A 43 -14.18 -7.68 7.30
CA GLY A 43 -13.25 -7.50 8.41
C GLY A 43 -12.39 -8.74 8.61
N GLU A 44 -11.10 -8.52 8.81
CA GLU A 44 -10.10 -9.54 9.10
C GLU A 44 -9.29 -9.13 10.33
N ILE A 45 -9.14 -10.05 11.26
CA ILE A 45 -8.26 -9.90 12.42
C ILE A 45 -7.25 -11.03 12.35
N SER A 46 -5.99 -10.68 12.39
CA SER A 46 -4.91 -11.66 12.45
C SER A 46 -3.94 -11.34 13.58
N ALA A 47 -3.43 -12.39 14.19
CA ALA A 47 -2.36 -12.32 15.18
C ALA A 47 -1.33 -13.38 14.88
N GLY A 48 -0.07 -13.03 14.99
CA GLY A 48 1.06 -13.90 14.74
C GLY A 48 2.10 -13.78 15.85
N ALA A 49 2.81 -14.85 16.08
CA ALA A 49 3.99 -14.85 16.95
C ALA A 49 5.12 -15.61 16.24
N GLY A 50 6.33 -15.13 16.40
CA GLY A 50 7.51 -15.73 15.80
C GLY A 50 8.72 -15.64 16.72
N ILE A 51 9.74 -16.42 16.42
CA ILE A 51 11.06 -16.35 17.07
C ILE A 51 12.11 -16.27 15.95
N GLY A 52 12.95 -15.26 16.02
CA GLY A 52 14.03 -15.00 15.08
C GLY A 52 15.39 -14.88 15.77
N THR A 53 16.38 -14.50 15.01
CA THR A 53 17.76 -14.25 15.53
C THR A 53 17.83 -13.03 16.46
N SER A 54 16.89 -12.10 16.35
CA SER A 54 16.70 -10.90 17.19
C SER A 54 15.71 -11.11 18.34
N GLY A 55 15.28 -12.35 18.61
CA GLY A 55 14.35 -12.67 19.71
C GLY A 55 12.93 -12.97 19.26
N GLY A 56 11.97 -12.82 20.18
CA GLY A 56 10.54 -13.06 19.94
C GLY A 56 9.88 -11.84 19.28
N ASN A 57 8.93 -12.11 18.38
CA ASN A 57 8.07 -11.06 17.82
C ASN A 57 6.59 -11.42 17.91
N LEU A 58 5.76 -10.39 17.97
CA LEU A 58 4.31 -10.48 17.93
C LEU A 58 3.80 -9.49 16.87
N ALA A 59 2.88 -9.95 16.04
CA ALA A 59 2.20 -9.10 15.08
C ALA A 59 0.69 -9.17 15.34
N PHE A 60 0.03 -8.04 15.27
CA PHE A 60 -1.41 -7.92 15.36
C PHE A 60 -1.91 -7.01 14.25
N ASN A 61 -2.88 -7.47 13.47
CA ASN A 61 -3.45 -6.72 12.37
C ASN A 61 -4.98 -6.80 12.40
N ILE A 62 -5.62 -5.64 12.22
CA ILE A 62 -7.06 -5.51 11.97
C ILE A 62 -7.21 -4.81 10.63
N GLN A 63 -7.96 -5.41 9.73
CA GLN A 63 -8.27 -4.82 8.44
C GLN A 63 -9.77 -4.91 8.17
N GLU A 64 -10.37 -3.80 7.75
CA GLU A 64 -11.73 -3.75 7.22
C GLU A 64 -11.69 -3.25 5.77
N ASN A 65 -12.24 -4.01 4.84
CA ASN A 65 -12.19 -3.70 3.41
C ASN A 65 -13.47 -3.06 2.87
N ASN A 66 -14.50 -2.94 3.70
CA ASN A 66 -15.79 -2.37 3.32
C ASN A 66 -16.40 -1.52 4.44
N TRP A 67 -15.60 -0.61 5.00
CA TRP A 67 -16.02 0.24 6.10
C TRP A 67 -17.33 0.98 5.79
N MET A 68 -18.34 0.79 6.65
CA MET A 68 -19.69 1.31 6.50
C MET A 68 -20.39 0.90 5.19
N GLY A 69 -20.02 -0.22 4.57
CA GLY A 69 -20.60 -0.67 3.30
C GLY A 69 -20.19 0.18 2.07
N GLN A 70 -19.16 1.03 2.19
CA GLN A 70 -18.77 1.99 1.14
C GLN A 70 -17.52 1.56 0.34
N GLY A 71 -17.03 0.35 0.56
CA GLY A 71 -15.81 -0.16 -0.09
C GLY A 71 -14.54 0.56 0.35
N LYS A 72 -14.59 1.33 1.43
CA LYS A 72 -13.44 1.99 2.04
C LYS A 72 -12.66 1.01 2.89
N LYS A 73 -11.34 1.18 2.93
CA LYS A 73 -10.46 0.28 3.68
C LYS A 73 -9.89 0.99 4.89
N LEU A 74 -9.97 0.33 6.02
CA LEU A 74 -9.28 0.71 7.25
C LEU A 74 -8.29 -0.40 7.62
N GLY A 75 -7.09 -0.01 8.02
CA GLY A 75 -6.08 -0.91 8.54
C GLY A 75 -5.50 -0.39 9.85
N PHE A 76 -5.24 -1.31 10.75
CA PHE A 76 -4.49 -1.04 11.97
C PHE A 76 -3.55 -2.21 12.22
N GLU A 77 -2.27 -1.93 12.34
CA GLU A 77 -1.22 -2.91 12.56
C GLU A 77 -0.36 -2.54 13.76
N ILE A 78 0.00 -3.52 14.57
CA ILE A 78 0.99 -3.40 15.63
C ILE A 78 2.00 -4.53 15.46
N LEU A 79 3.26 -4.17 15.47
CA LEU A 79 4.39 -5.08 15.51
C LEU A 79 5.17 -4.85 16.80
N LEU A 80 5.39 -5.91 17.54
CA LEU A 80 6.17 -5.92 18.78
C LEU A 80 7.34 -6.87 18.60
N ASP A 81 8.51 -6.40 18.90
CA ASP A 81 9.76 -7.14 18.88
C ASP A 81 10.49 -6.84 20.20
N GLU A 82 11.50 -7.61 20.57
CA GLU A 82 12.26 -7.36 21.80
C GLU A 82 12.90 -5.97 21.84
N GLU A 83 13.26 -5.45 20.69
CA GLU A 83 13.99 -4.20 20.54
C GLU A 83 13.21 -3.16 19.72
N SER A 84 11.93 -3.45 19.35
CA SER A 84 11.13 -2.50 18.58
C SER A 84 9.63 -2.61 18.84
N ILE A 85 8.96 -1.48 18.70
CA ILE A 85 7.50 -1.36 18.68
C ILE A 85 7.15 -0.51 17.47
N ALA A 86 6.30 -1.03 16.59
CA ALA A 86 5.76 -0.26 15.48
C ALA A 86 4.24 -0.35 15.46
N GLY A 87 3.60 0.77 15.11
CA GLY A 87 2.17 0.86 14.92
C GLY A 87 1.85 1.64 13.65
N GLU A 88 0.87 1.16 12.89
CA GLU A 88 0.38 1.85 11.70
C GLU A 88 -1.15 1.87 11.70
N PHE A 89 -1.70 3.03 11.35
CA PHE A 89 -3.10 3.21 10.98
C PHE A 89 -3.16 3.66 9.52
N SER A 90 -4.02 3.02 8.74
CA SER A 90 -4.22 3.35 7.34
C SER A 90 -5.70 3.46 6.97
N TYR A 91 -6.02 4.41 6.12
CA TYR A 91 -7.31 4.59 5.50
C TYR A 91 -7.13 4.74 3.99
N ASN A 92 -7.95 4.03 3.23
CA ASN A 92 -7.95 4.14 1.77
C ASN A 92 -9.40 4.12 1.25
N ASP A 93 -9.78 5.18 0.55
CA ASP A 93 -11.00 5.24 -0.25
C ASP A 93 -10.62 5.07 -1.73
N PRO A 94 -10.82 3.88 -2.32
CA PRO A 94 -10.41 3.60 -3.70
C PRO A 94 -11.30 4.27 -4.75
N ASN A 95 -12.43 4.83 -4.35
CA ASN A 95 -13.39 5.52 -5.22
C ASN A 95 -13.92 6.76 -4.52
N TYR A 96 -12.99 7.62 -4.12
CA TYR A 96 -13.30 8.88 -3.45
C TYR A 96 -14.28 9.75 -4.26
N ASP A 97 -14.19 9.67 -5.57
CA ASP A 97 -15.08 10.34 -6.50
C ASP A 97 -15.64 9.39 -7.57
N PHE A 98 -16.58 9.88 -8.39
CA PHE A 98 -17.22 9.14 -9.48
C PHE A 98 -16.27 8.83 -10.66
N LEU A 99 -15.08 9.43 -10.70
CA LEU A 99 -14.04 9.14 -11.69
C LEU A 99 -13.15 7.96 -11.28
N GLY A 100 -13.34 7.42 -10.08
CA GLY A 100 -12.55 6.32 -9.55
C GLY A 100 -11.16 6.75 -9.04
N ASN A 101 -11.00 8.03 -8.70
CA ASN A 101 -9.81 8.50 -8.01
C ASN A 101 -9.80 8.00 -6.57
N SER A 102 -8.65 7.62 -6.07
CA SER A 102 -8.50 7.18 -4.69
C SER A 102 -7.88 8.25 -3.82
N ILE A 103 -8.19 8.22 -2.53
CA ILE A 103 -7.49 8.99 -1.51
C ILE A 103 -7.03 8.06 -0.41
N PHE A 104 -5.84 8.31 0.15
CA PHE A 104 -5.33 7.56 1.28
C PHE A 104 -4.75 8.47 2.35
N TYR A 105 -4.80 7.99 3.58
CA TYR A 105 -4.15 8.56 4.75
C TYR A 105 -3.43 7.44 5.48
N ALA A 106 -2.24 7.74 6.01
CA ALA A 106 -1.54 6.82 6.90
C ALA A 106 -0.89 7.60 8.03
N LEU A 107 -0.87 6.99 9.20
CA LEU A 107 -0.14 7.45 10.38
C LEU A 107 0.68 6.28 10.87
N SER A 108 1.94 6.48 11.16
CA SER A 108 2.80 5.44 11.74
C SER A 108 3.64 5.99 12.88
N SER A 109 3.95 5.10 13.80
CA SER A 109 4.90 5.35 14.87
C SER A 109 5.76 4.11 15.03
N GLU A 110 7.06 4.30 15.06
CA GLU A 110 8.03 3.23 15.26
C GLU A 110 9.05 3.67 16.30
N LYS A 111 9.35 2.80 17.26
CA LYS A 111 10.40 2.99 18.24
C LYS A 111 11.31 1.76 18.20
N ASN A 112 12.59 1.99 18.01
CA ASN A 112 13.64 0.99 18.06
C ASN A 112 14.58 1.31 19.23
N ASP A 113 14.76 0.36 20.15
CA ASP A 113 15.74 0.42 21.22
C ASP A 113 16.81 -0.65 20.98
N ARG A 114 18.03 -0.23 20.73
CA ARG A 114 19.18 -1.09 20.42
C ARG A 114 20.27 -0.96 21.46
N PRO A 115 20.06 -1.47 22.69
CA PRO A 115 21.00 -1.29 23.79
C PRO A 115 22.39 -1.86 23.51
N ASN A 116 22.46 -2.96 22.74
CA ASN A 116 23.75 -3.55 22.33
C ASN A 116 24.54 -2.67 21.33
N GLN A 117 23.89 -1.70 20.70
CA GLN A 117 24.50 -0.75 19.75
C GLN A 117 24.51 0.68 20.31
N GLY A 118 23.91 0.87 21.48
CA GLY A 118 23.89 2.12 22.25
C GLY A 118 23.05 3.23 21.63
N TYR A 119 21.91 2.91 20.99
CA TYR A 119 21.01 3.92 20.46
C TYR A 119 19.53 3.56 20.60
N GLU A 120 18.73 4.58 20.70
CA GLU A 120 17.27 4.53 20.58
C GLU A 120 16.85 5.45 19.43
N ASN A 121 15.92 5.00 18.60
CA ASN A 121 15.33 5.78 17.52
C ASN A 121 13.81 5.73 17.59
N SER A 122 13.16 6.89 17.51
CA SER A 122 11.71 7.03 17.49
C SER A 122 11.29 7.85 16.29
N ILE A 123 10.45 7.25 15.41
CA ILE A 123 9.94 7.90 14.21
C ILE A 123 8.42 7.96 14.30
N VAL A 124 7.86 9.16 14.11
CA VAL A 124 6.43 9.35 13.91
C VAL A 124 6.23 9.95 12.53
N SER A 125 5.34 9.38 11.73
CA SER A 125 5.07 9.90 10.41
C SER A 125 3.59 9.92 10.05
N GLY A 126 3.23 10.85 9.18
CA GLY A 126 1.90 10.96 8.61
C GLY A 126 1.98 11.22 7.10
N SER A 127 1.05 10.65 6.36
CA SER A 127 0.96 10.87 4.92
C SER A 127 -0.48 10.96 4.44
N ILE A 128 -0.66 11.74 3.38
CA ILE A 128 -1.89 11.86 2.62
C ILE A 128 -1.55 11.79 1.14
N GLY A 129 -2.39 11.16 0.35
CA GLY A 129 -2.18 11.14 -1.09
C GLY A 129 -3.40 10.72 -1.87
N THR A 130 -3.26 10.83 -3.17
CA THR A 130 -4.27 10.44 -4.14
C THR A 130 -3.65 9.65 -5.27
N SER A 131 -4.45 8.79 -5.91
CA SER A 131 -4.03 8.15 -7.15
C SER A 131 -5.19 8.09 -8.14
N PHE A 132 -4.86 8.27 -9.42
CA PHE A 132 -5.81 8.31 -10.51
C PHE A 132 -5.21 7.75 -11.80
N GLU A 133 -6.06 7.25 -12.69
CA GLU A 133 -5.65 6.78 -14.02
C GLU A 133 -5.65 7.96 -14.99
N GLN A 134 -4.45 8.48 -15.32
CA GLN A 134 -4.29 9.62 -16.23
C GLN A 134 -4.45 9.20 -17.69
N TYR A 135 -3.93 8.03 -18.04
CA TYR A 135 -4.06 7.41 -19.35
C TYR A 135 -4.27 5.91 -19.16
N ARG A 136 -4.79 5.25 -20.18
CA ARG A 136 -4.98 3.80 -20.15
C ARG A 136 -3.71 3.07 -19.69
N ASN A 137 -3.81 2.30 -18.63
CA ASN A 137 -2.73 1.58 -17.96
C ASN A 137 -1.66 2.47 -17.29
N VAL A 138 -1.86 3.78 -17.20
CA VAL A 138 -0.93 4.71 -16.51
C VAL A 138 -1.62 5.30 -15.30
N LYS A 139 -1.20 4.85 -14.12
CA LYS A 139 -1.65 5.36 -12.83
C LYS A 139 -0.65 6.38 -12.30
N VAL A 140 -1.14 7.54 -11.90
CA VAL A 140 -0.37 8.60 -11.24
C VAL A 140 -0.68 8.58 -9.77
N ASN A 141 0.34 8.75 -8.94
CA ASN A 141 0.22 8.88 -7.49
C ASN A 141 0.83 10.20 -7.07
N LEU A 142 0.13 10.97 -6.26
CA LEU A 142 0.59 12.22 -5.66
C LEU A 142 0.38 12.15 -4.16
N GLY A 143 1.31 12.68 -3.37
CA GLY A 143 1.17 12.66 -1.92
C GLY A 143 2.04 13.71 -1.24
N LEU A 144 1.71 13.91 0.03
CA LEU A 144 2.50 14.67 0.98
C LEU A 144 2.76 13.77 2.18
N SER A 145 3.93 13.87 2.77
CA SER A 145 4.30 13.19 4.00
C SER A 145 5.03 14.16 4.94
N ALA A 146 4.84 13.93 6.22
CA ALA A 146 5.60 14.59 7.27
C ALA A 146 6.12 13.54 8.23
N SER A 147 7.35 13.69 8.72
CA SER A 147 7.94 12.82 9.72
C SER A 147 8.76 13.62 10.73
N TYR A 148 8.77 13.07 11.94
CA TYR A 148 9.64 13.49 13.03
C TYR A 148 10.44 12.26 13.47
N ASP A 149 11.75 12.38 13.50
CA ASP A 149 12.72 11.34 13.82
C ASP A 149 13.59 11.84 14.97
N ASP A 150 13.60 11.12 16.08
CA ASP A 150 14.44 11.38 17.25
C ASP A 150 15.41 10.21 17.45
N LEU A 151 16.67 10.46 17.19
CA LEU A 151 17.77 9.51 17.39
C LEU A 151 18.61 9.91 18.59
N SER A 152 18.51 9.16 19.66
CA SER A 152 19.33 9.30 20.86
C SER A 152 20.41 8.21 20.95
N THR A 153 21.53 8.54 21.60
CA THR A 153 22.66 7.63 21.75
C THR A 153 23.23 7.67 23.15
N ASP A 154 23.69 6.54 23.65
CA ASP A 154 24.41 6.42 24.92
C ASP A 154 25.95 6.38 24.77
N GLY A 155 26.63 6.09 25.86
CA GLY A 155 28.10 6.03 25.91
C GLY A 155 28.71 4.93 25.01
N SER A 156 27.98 3.84 24.77
CA SER A 156 28.43 2.66 24.01
C SER A 156 28.29 2.83 22.49
N ALA A 157 27.49 3.80 22.04
CA ALA A 157 27.28 4.05 20.62
C ALA A 157 28.56 4.41 19.87
N SER A 158 28.60 4.00 18.60
CA SER A 158 29.71 4.34 17.72
C SER A 158 29.81 5.87 17.51
N SER A 159 31.06 6.34 17.23
CA SER A 159 31.29 7.76 16.95
C SER A 159 30.47 8.27 15.73
N SER A 160 30.17 7.40 14.79
CA SER A 160 29.34 7.74 13.64
C SER A 160 27.87 7.96 14.03
N LEU A 161 27.31 7.10 14.88
CA LEU A 161 25.95 7.24 15.39
C LEU A 161 25.80 8.49 16.27
N LYS A 162 26.77 8.73 17.18
CA LYS A 162 26.79 9.95 18.03
C LYS A 162 26.76 11.24 17.20
N LYS A 163 27.39 11.26 16.03
CA LYS A 163 27.35 12.43 15.12
C LYS A 163 26.01 12.58 14.39
N GLN A 164 25.22 11.54 14.33
CA GLN A 164 23.93 11.52 13.66
C GLN A 164 22.77 11.69 14.64
N ALA A 165 23.04 11.61 15.96
CA ALA A 165 22.03 11.80 16.99
C ALA A 165 21.41 13.20 16.93
N GLY A 166 20.12 13.29 17.24
CA GLY A 166 19.33 14.51 17.26
C GLY A 166 17.92 14.30 16.74
N GLU A 167 17.20 15.37 16.73
CA GLU A 167 15.82 15.44 16.24
C GLU A 167 15.82 15.95 14.80
N PHE A 168 15.01 15.33 13.93
CA PHE A 168 14.95 15.67 12.51
C PHE A 168 13.50 15.73 12.07
N GLU A 169 13.16 16.80 11.39
CA GLU A 169 11.86 17.00 10.79
C GLU A 169 11.97 16.95 9.26
N GLU A 170 10.98 16.32 8.62
CA GLU A 170 10.88 16.30 7.18
C GLU A 170 9.41 16.49 6.75
N ILE A 171 9.19 17.36 5.77
CA ILE A 171 7.97 17.46 4.98
C ILE A 171 8.34 17.25 3.53
N SER A 172 7.75 16.23 2.91
CA SER A 172 8.07 15.82 1.55
C SER A 172 6.85 15.77 0.66
N ALA A 173 7.04 16.14 -0.61
CA ALA A 173 6.11 15.85 -1.68
C ALA A 173 6.54 14.56 -2.40
N ASN A 174 5.58 13.68 -2.61
CA ASN A 174 5.80 12.40 -3.28
C ASN A 174 5.01 12.37 -4.59
N TYR A 175 5.64 11.92 -5.66
CA TYR A 175 4.92 11.60 -6.88
C TYR A 175 5.44 10.32 -7.51
N GLY A 176 4.59 9.67 -8.29
CA GLY A 176 4.96 8.44 -8.95
C GLY A 176 4.06 8.10 -10.11
N PHE A 177 4.56 7.23 -10.98
CA PHE A 177 3.86 6.71 -12.14
C PHE A 177 3.96 5.20 -12.15
N THR A 178 2.86 4.54 -12.46
CA THR A 178 2.84 3.10 -12.68
C THR A 178 2.21 2.81 -14.03
N PHE A 179 2.98 2.18 -14.90
CA PHE A 179 2.50 1.67 -16.17
C PHE A 179 2.31 0.16 -16.05
N ASP A 180 1.06 -0.30 -16.07
CA ASP A 180 0.70 -1.70 -15.85
C ASP A 180 -0.03 -2.29 -17.05
N LYS A 181 0.65 -3.19 -17.76
CA LYS A 181 0.12 -3.98 -18.88
C LYS A 181 0.08 -5.48 -18.60
N ARG A 182 0.04 -5.87 -17.35
CA ARG A 182 -0.17 -7.28 -17.00
C ARG A 182 -1.57 -7.73 -17.40
N ASP A 183 -1.70 -8.99 -17.75
CA ASP A 183 -3.00 -9.63 -18.01
C ASP A 183 -3.89 -9.66 -16.75
N ARG A 184 -3.27 -9.79 -15.57
CA ARG A 184 -3.93 -9.75 -14.25
C ARG A 184 -2.95 -9.30 -13.17
N VAL A 185 -3.49 -8.70 -12.11
CA VAL A 185 -2.68 -8.17 -11.01
C VAL A 185 -2.11 -9.30 -10.15
N PHE A 186 -2.94 -10.29 -9.83
CA PHE A 186 -2.55 -11.46 -9.04
C PHE A 186 -2.14 -12.61 -9.94
N MET A 187 -0.96 -13.19 -9.71
CA MET A 187 -0.38 -14.29 -10.51
C MET A 187 -0.37 -13.98 -12.02
N PRO A 188 0.26 -12.89 -12.46
CA PRO A 188 0.28 -12.53 -13.89
C PRO A 188 0.98 -13.61 -14.71
N THR A 189 0.43 -13.88 -15.89
CA THR A 189 1.02 -14.84 -16.82
C THR A 189 1.71 -14.17 -17.99
N SER A 190 1.37 -12.91 -18.27
CA SER A 190 1.98 -12.13 -19.36
C SER A 190 1.93 -10.63 -19.07
N GLY A 191 2.73 -9.88 -19.81
CA GLY A 191 2.77 -8.42 -19.74
C GLY A 191 3.91 -7.87 -18.90
N SER A 192 3.82 -6.61 -18.55
CA SER A 192 4.85 -5.92 -17.76
C SER A 192 4.24 -4.86 -16.86
N VAL A 193 4.92 -4.56 -15.76
CA VAL A 193 4.65 -3.41 -14.93
C VAL A 193 5.94 -2.64 -14.70
N ILE A 194 5.87 -1.32 -14.87
CA ILE A 194 6.98 -0.39 -14.63
C ILE A 194 6.47 0.67 -13.68
N SER A 195 7.21 0.95 -12.63
CA SER A 195 6.88 2.05 -11.72
C SER A 195 8.11 2.91 -11.43
N PHE A 196 7.84 4.18 -11.27
CA PHE A 196 8.78 5.18 -10.78
C PHE A 196 8.13 5.95 -9.64
N ARG A 197 8.87 6.21 -8.59
CA ARG A 197 8.46 7.07 -7.48
C ARG A 197 9.62 7.99 -7.10
N GLN A 198 9.30 9.23 -6.82
CA GLN A 198 10.25 10.20 -6.30
C GLN A 198 9.71 10.84 -5.03
N ASN A 199 10.59 11.01 -4.05
CA ASN A 199 10.36 11.79 -2.84
C ASN A 199 11.19 13.07 -2.91
N LEU A 200 10.51 14.22 -2.77
CA LEU A 200 11.10 15.55 -2.83
C LEU A 200 10.93 16.23 -1.47
N PRO A 201 12.00 16.44 -0.69
CA PRO A 201 11.89 17.18 0.56
C PRO A 201 11.56 18.65 0.26
N ALA A 202 10.39 19.10 0.73
CA ALA A 202 9.99 20.51 0.71
C ALA A 202 10.64 21.27 1.88
N TYR A 203 10.63 20.64 3.07
CA TYR A 203 11.35 21.04 4.26
C TYR A 203 12.02 19.82 4.85
N ALA A 204 13.29 19.89 5.19
CA ALA A 204 14.00 18.81 5.88
C ALA A 204 15.31 19.33 6.47
N ASP A 205 15.67 18.83 7.64
CA ASP A 205 16.98 19.06 8.26
C ASP A 205 18.10 18.39 7.47
N LYS A 206 17.81 17.21 6.91
CA LYS A 206 18.71 16.47 6.00
C LYS A 206 18.02 16.31 4.65
N LYS A 207 18.45 17.09 3.66
CA LYS A 207 17.83 17.11 2.32
C LYS A 207 18.45 16.08 1.40
N PHE A 208 17.66 15.12 0.95
CA PHE A 208 18.01 14.20 -0.14
C PHE A 208 16.80 13.86 -0.98
N ILE A 209 17.01 13.66 -2.27
CA ILE A 209 15.97 13.25 -3.20
C ILE A 209 16.00 11.73 -3.31
N GLY A 210 14.91 11.09 -2.89
CA GLY A 210 14.73 9.65 -3.01
C GLY A 210 14.12 9.27 -4.35
N ASN A 211 14.72 8.34 -5.09
CA ASN A 211 14.18 7.82 -6.34
C ASN A 211 14.06 6.30 -6.23
N THR A 212 12.91 5.77 -6.59
CA THR A 212 12.66 4.33 -6.67
C THR A 212 12.17 4.00 -8.07
N PHE A 213 12.86 3.10 -8.73
CA PHE A 213 12.46 2.54 -10.02
C PHE A 213 12.28 1.04 -9.89
N SER A 214 11.18 0.50 -10.43
CA SER A 214 10.99 -0.93 -10.53
C SER A 214 10.39 -1.30 -11.89
N ALA A 215 10.82 -2.44 -12.43
CA ALA A 215 10.28 -2.98 -13.67
C ALA A 215 10.17 -4.50 -13.53
N SER A 216 9.02 -5.05 -13.91
CA SER A 216 8.82 -6.50 -13.94
C SER A 216 8.17 -6.89 -15.25
N LYS A 217 8.60 -8.01 -15.81
CA LYS A 217 8.07 -8.61 -17.04
C LYS A 217 7.71 -10.06 -16.79
N TYR A 218 6.57 -10.44 -17.33
CA TYR A 218 6.01 -11.79 -17.21
C TYR A 218 5.80 -12.37 -18.60
N LYS A 219 6.12 -13.64 -18.77
CA LYS A 219 5.92 -14.38 -20.02
C LYS A 219 5.56 -15.82 -19.70
N SER A 220 4.46 -16.31 -20.25
CA SER A 220 4.16 -17.73 -20.24
C SER A 220 5.21 -18.51 -21.04
N LEU A 221 5.80 -19.52 -20.42
CA LEU A 221 6.79 -20.43 -21.02
C LEU A 221 6.20 -21.81 -21.32
N GLY A 222 4.95 -22.07 -20.89
CA GLY A 222 4.21 -23.31 -21.05
C GLY A 222 2.86 -23.23 -20.36
N GLU A 223 2.07 -24.28 -20.40
CA GLU A 223 0.71 -24.29 -19.83
C GLU A 223 0.67 -23.91 -18.32
N ASN A 224 1.69 -24.32 -17.56
CA ASN A 224 1.76 -24.09 -16.11
C ASN A 224 3.06 -23.40 -15.64
N ILE A 225 3.84 -22.86 -16.58
CA ILE A 225 5.14 -22.25 -16.28
C ILE A 225 5.14 -20.78 -16.71
N VAL A 226 5.44 -19.88 -15.79
CA VAL A 226 5.59 -18.45 -16.05
C VAL A 226 7.01 -18.02 -15.69
N GLY A 227 7.71 -17.43 -16.66
CA GLY A 227 8.97 -16.74 -16.41
C GLY A 227 8.69 -15.31 -15.91
N ALA A 228 9.34 -14.91 -14.84
CA ALA A 228 9.27 -13.56 -14.30
C ALA A 228 10.69 -12.97 -14.16
N THR A 229 10.85 -11.72 -14.56
CA THR A 229 12.08 -10.92 -14.36
C THR A 229 11.70 -9.65 -13.63
N LYS A 230 12.51 -9.28 -12.65
CA LYS A 230 12.35 -8.05 -11.87
C LYS A 230 13.63 -7.25 -11.87
#